data_3d9affd0118c88534bd8d7407f97ad3b
#
_entry.id   3d9affd0118c88534bd8d7407f97ad3b
#
_cell.length_a   1.000
_cell.length_b   1.000
_cell.length_c   1.000
_cell.angle_alpha   90.00
_cell.angle_beta   90.00
_cell.angle_gamma   90.00
#
_symmetry.space_group_name_H-M   'P 1'
#
loop_
_entity.id
_entity.type
_entity.pdbx_description
1 polymer ?
#
loop_
_entity_poly.entity_id
_entity_poly.type
_entity_poly.pdbx_seq_one_letter_code
_entity_poly.pdbx_strand_id
1 'polypeptide(L)'
;MKFLAASFMMLKVKRWTEMSDSKNQIEPIFRSTFDPVTDDDGFLINQKNLISQEVTGHSLLVLRTSASSKNNTKAAKDIFNLKLPGALEITTGDNDSKCFWVSPDEFWVLLSRNHKVEIEEKLSSLPKGISISDNSGAYGIIEFLGDQTNNLLARWMSYDIEGSLIDGKAVSTTFGQAPVFVYRDKKSLFMMVRHSFSHYVA
;
A
#
# COMPACT_ATOMS: atom_id res chain seq x y z
N MET A 1 42.31 9.59 -41.90
CA MET A 1 41.07 8.89 -41.51
C MET A 1 40.86 8.66 -40.00
N LYS A 2 41.72 9.16 -39.09
CA LYS A 2 41.59 8.96 -37.63
C LYS A 2 40.93 10.13 -36.86
N PHE A 3 40.77 11.30 -37.49
CA PHE A 3 40.20 12.49 -36.81
C PHE A 3 38.66 12.58 -36.82
N LEU A 4 37.98 11.88 -37.73
CA LEU A 4 36.51 11.91 -37.82
C LEU A 4 35.81 11.02 -36.79
N ALA A 5 36.44 9.94 -36.30
CA ALA A 5 35.86 9.02 -35.35
C ALA A 5 35.82 9.58 -33.92
N ALA A 6 36.85 10.36 -33.54
CA ALA A 6 36.90 11.00 -32.22
C ALA A 6 35.84 12.11 -32.02
N SER A 7 35.56 12.86 -33.11
CA SER A 7 34.54 13.93 -33.11
C SER A 7 33.12 13.39 -32.99
N PHE A 8 32.85 12.21 -33.58
CA PHE A 8 31.52 11.58 -33.51
C PHE A 8 31.23 10.96 -32.14
N MET A 9 32.25 10.46 -31.46
CA MET A 9 32.14 9.90 -30.15
C MET A 9 31.96 10.98 -29.06
N MET A 10 32.63 12.12 -29.20
CA MET A 10 32.44 13.29 -28.31
C MET A 10 31.04 13.92 -28.43
N LEU A 11 30.45 13.95 -29.63
CA LEU A 11 29.09 14.44 -29.83
C LEU A 11 28.03 13.54 -29.18
N LYS A 12 28.24 12.22 -29.14
CA LYS A 12 27.35 11.28 -28.43
C LYS A 12 27.43 11.45 -26.91
N VAL A 13 28.63 11.61 -26.36
CA VAL A 13 28.82 11.80 -24.92
C VAL A 13 28.22 13.14 -24.45
N LYS A 14 28.40 14.23 -25.19
CA LYS A 14 27.76 15.52 -24.89
C LYS A 14 26.23 15.44 -24.88
N ARG A 15 25.63 14.68 -25.79
CA ARG A 15 24.16 14.53 -25.84
C ARG A 15 23.58 13.77 -24.65
N TRP A 16 24.33 12.85 -24.06
CA TRP A 16 23.93 12.14 -22.84
C TRP A 16 24.06 13.01 -21.58
N THR A 17 25.11 13.80 -21.47
CA THR A 17 25.29 14.73 -20.34
C THR A 17 24.28 15.88 -20.38
N GLU A 18 23.94 16.39 -21.58
CA GLU A 18 22.91 17.43 -21.71
C GLU A 18 21.48 16.94 -21.41
N MET A 19 21.21 15.62 -21.58
CA MET A 19 19.91 15.03 -21.18
C MET A 19 19.79 14.82 -19.69
N SER A 20 20.88 14.74 -18.92
CA SER A 20 20.85 14.58 -17.47
C SER A 20 20.72 15.92 -16.71
N ASP A 21 21.00 17.05 -17.38
CA ASP A 21 20.92 18.39 -16.79
C ASP A 21 19.62 19.15 -17.06
N SER A 22 18.65 18.52 -17.74
CA SER A 22 17.33 19.12 -17.89
C SER A 22 16.60 19.03 -16.53
N LYS A 23 16.57 20.14 -15.81
CA LYS A 23 15.82 20.39 -14.57
C LYS A 23 14.29 20.32 -14.75
N ASN A 24 13.78 19.56 -15.68
CA ASN A 24 12.39 19.12 -15.67
C ASN A 24 12.28 17.91 -14.75
N GLN A 25 12.38 18.15 -13.45
CA GLN A 25 11.80 17.22 -12.47
C GLN A 25 10.32 17.20 -12.77
N ILE A 26 9.88 16.16 -13.49
CA ILE A 26 8.45 15.87 -13.61
C ILE A 26 8.03 15.50 -12.19
N GLU A 27 7.36 16.44 -11.50
CA GLU A 27 6.78 16.13 -10.20
C GLU A 27 5.78 14.99 -10.40
N PRO A 28 5.87 13.92 -9.61
CA PRO A 28 4.96 12.80 -9.73
C PRO A 28 3.54 13.28 -9.44
N ILE A 29 2.67 13.21 -10.45
CA ILE A 29 1.24 13.54 -10.30
C ILE A 29 0.58 12.33 -9.64
N PHE A 30 0.00 12.55 -8.47
CA PHE A 30 -0.85 11.54 -7.84
C PHE A 30 -2.14 11.39 -8.67
N ARG A 31 -2.46 10.14 -9.03
CA ARG A 31 -3.75 9.79 -9.62
C ARG A 31 -4.45 8.80 -8.69
N SER A 32 -5.75 8.96 -8.55
CA SER A 32 -6.59 7.98 -7.88
C SER A 32 -6.48 6.61 -8.56
N THR A 33 -6.48 5.56 -7.75
CA THR A 33 -6.49 4.18 -8.26
C THR A 33 -7.85 3.85 -8.91
N PHE A 34 -8.91 4.56 -8.52
CA PHE A 34 -10.29 4.31 -8.96
C PHE A 34 -10.83 5.39 -9.91
N ASP A 35 -10.00 6.36 -10.31
CA ASP A 35 -10.37 7.30 -11.37
C ASP A 35 -10.54 6.52 -12.73
N PRO A 36 -11.62 6.68 -13.49
CA PRO A 36 -12.70 7.68 -13.37
C PRO A 36 -14.01 7.14 -12.75
N VAL A 37 -14.00 6.08 -11.96
CA VAL A 37 -15.22 5.45 -11.41
C VAL A 37 -15.70 6.05 -10.09
N THR A 38 -14.88 6.89 -9.44
CA THR A 38 -15.28 7.69 -8.27
C THR A 38 -15.94 8.97 -8.72
N ASP A 39 -16.84 9.52 -7.88
CA ASP A 39 -17.30 10.90 -8.03
C ASP A 39 -16.21 11.93 -7.62
N ASP A 40 -16.52 13.22 -7.74
CA ASP A 40 -15.59 14.32 -7.43
C ASP A 40 -15.14 14.34 -5.96
N ASP A 41 -15.93 13.75 -5.06
CA ASP A 41 -15.65 13.63 -3.64
C ASP A 41 -14.94 12.29 -3.27
N GLY A 42 -14.64 11.42 -4.25
CA GLY A 42 -13.95 10.15 -4.08
C GLY A 42 -14.85 9.00 -3.64
N PHE A 43 -16.18 9.13 -3.74
CA PHE A 43 -17.11 8.05 -3.45
C PHE A 43 -17.31 7.13 -4.66
N LEU A 44 -17.29 5.82 -4.40
CA LEU A 44 -17.76 4.79 -5.34
C LEU A 44 -19.26 4.54 -5.14
N ILE A 45 -19.72 4.57 -3.88
CA ILE A 45 -21.13 4.47 -3.49
C ILE A 45 -21.38 5.49 -2.39
N ASN A 46 -22.44 6.31 -2.54
CA ASN A 46 -22.85 7.26 -1.52
C ASN A 46 -24.37 7.12 -1.30
N GLN A 47 -24.77 6.20 -0.44
CA GLN A 47 -26.17 5.94 -0.10
C GLN A 47 -26.34 5.92 1.42
N LYS A 48 -27.58 6.16 1.90
CA LYS A 48 -27.90 6.30 3.33
C LYS A 48 -27.35 5.18 4.22
N ASN A 49 -27.37 3.91 3.76
CA ASN A 49 -27.01 2.73 4.55
C ASN A 49 -25.74 2.03 4.03
N LEU A 50 -25.09 2.63 3.01
CA LEU A 50 -23.90 2.07 2.37
C LEU A 50 -23.08 3.20 1.76
N ILE A 51 -21.90 3.40 2.29
CA ILE A 51 -20.92 4.33 1.76
C ILE A 51 -19.68 3.50 1.40
N SER A 52 -19.14 3.70 0.21
CA SER A 52 -17.81 3.24 -0.14
C SER A 52 -17.01 4.37 -0.77
N GLN A 53 -15.82 4.61 -0.26
CA GLN A 53 -14.97 5.71 -0.69
C GLN A 53 -13.52 5.27 -0.82
N GLU A 54 -12.78 5.92 -1.72
CA GLU A 54 -11.35 5.72 -1.82
C GLU A 54 -10.63 6.37 -0.65
N VAL A 55 -9.70 5.63 -0.06
CA VAL A 55 -8.80 6.14 0.99
C VAL A 55 -7.47 6.50 0.37
N THR A 56 -7.13 7.78 0.38
CA THR A 56 -5.91 8.33 -0.23
C THR A 56 -4.90 8.80 0.82
N GLY A 57 -3.72 9.24 0.37
CA GLY A 57 -2.71 9.82 1.27
C GLY A 57 -1.89 8.81 2.06
N HIS A 58 -2.01 7.51 1.76
CA HIS A 58 -1.27 6.45 2.43
C HIS A 58 -0.09 5.93 1.59
N SER A 59 0.85 5.35 2.29
CA SER A 59 1.95 4.55 1.74
C SER A 59 1.85 3.13 2.27
N LEU A 60 2.09 2.16 1.40
CA LEU A 60 2.12 0.74 1.73
C LEU A 60 3.53 0.21 1.57
N LEU A 61 4.14 -0.20 2.68
CA LEU A 61 5.45 -0.83 2.71
C LEU A 61 5.32 -2.32 2.97
N VAL A 62 5.99 -3.12 2.18
CA VAL A 62 6.10 -4.57 2.41
C VAL A 62 7.38 -4.84 3.18
N LEU A 63 7.23 -5.27 4.41
CA LEU A 63 8.30 -5.66 5.31
C LEU A 63 8.49 -7.19 5.25
N ARG A 64 9.67 -7.62 4.87
CA ARG A 64 10.10 -9.02 4.95
C ARG A 64 11.06 -9.21 6.10
N THR A 65 10.68 -10.06 7.05
CA THR A 65 11.50 -10.38 8.22
C THR A 65 10.96 -11.61 8.92
N SER A 66 11.80 -12.31 9.68
CA SER A 66 11.36 -13.43 10.52
C SER A 66 10.82 -12.92 11.86
N ALA A 67 9.53 -13.15 12.12
CA ALA A 67 8.90 -12.83 13.41
C ALA A 67 9.49 -13.61 14.61
N SER A 68 10.15 -14.73 14.37
CA SER A 68 10.83 -15.51 15.43
C SER A 68 12.16 -14.89 15.87
N SER A 69 12.74 -14.00 15.09
CA SER A 69 13.98 -13.30 15.42
C SER A 69 13.70 -12.10 16.34
N LYS A 70 14.11 -12.18 17.61
CA LYS A 70 13.97 -11.08 18.58
C LYS A 70 14.65 -9.80 18.11
N ASN A 71 15.81 -9.90 17.44
CA ASN A 71 16.54 -8.74 16.93
C ASN A 71 15.76 -8.05 15.80
N ASN A 72 15.20 -8.83 14.87
CA ASN A 72 14.43 -8.28 13.75
C ASN A 72 13.11 -7.68 14.23
N THR A 73 12.42 -8.34 15.16
CA THR A 73 11.21 -7.80 15.79
C THR A 73 11.46 -6.48 16.51
N LYS A 74 12.60 -6.39 17.23
CA LYS A 74 13.00 -5.14 17.87
C LYS A 74 13.30 -4.05 16.82
N ALA A 75 14.08 -4.38 15.78
CA ALA A 75 14.43 -3.43 14.74
C ALA A 75 13.17 -2.93 13.97
N ALA A 76 12.21 -3.82 13.65
CA ALA A 76 10.94 -3.40 13.05
C ALA A 76 10.17 -2.43 13.97
N LYS A 77 10.17 -2.70 15.29
CA LYS A 77 9.57 -1.79 16.27
C LYS A 77 10.30 -0.44 16.31
N ASP A 78 11.61 -0.42 16.28
CA ASP A 78 12.42 0.81 16.34
C ASP A 78 12.24 1.67 15.06
N ILE A 79 12.00 1.02 13.91
CA ILE A 79 11.76 1.72 12.63
C ILE A 79 10.35 2.32 12.59
N PHE A 80 9.31 1.50 12.85
CA PHE A 80 7.92 1.87 12.61
C PHE A 80 7.15 2.25 13.88
N ASN A 81 7.73 2.12 15.06
CA ASN A 81 7.07 2.19 16.36
C ASN A 81 5.84 1.27 16.47
N LEU A 82 5.92 0.11 15.82
CA LEU A 82 4.85 -0.90 15.72
C LEU A 82 5.35 -2.25 16.23
N LYS A 83 4.46 -3.01 16.88
CA LYS A 83 4.68 -4.42 17.17
C LYS A 83 4.28 -5.25 15.96
N LEU A 84 5.07 -6.25 15.58
CA LEU A 84 4.66 -7.21 14.55
C LEU A 84 3.45 -8.00 15.04
N PRO A 85 2.35 -8.06 14.27
CA PRO A 85 1.15 -8.81 14.64
C PRO A 85 1.34 -10.32 14.54
N GLY A 86 0.48 -11.05 15.24
CA GLY A 86 0.29 -12.49 15.03
C GLY A 86 -0.50 -12.79 13.76
N ALA A 87 -0.70 -14.08 13.48
CA ALA A 87 -1.41 -14.52 12.28
C ALA A 87 -2.83 -13.94 12.20
N LEU A 88 -3.16 -13.35 11.05
CA LEU A 88 -4.43 -12.69 10.75
C LEU A 88 -4.75 -11.47 11.63
N GLU A 89 -3.78 -10.96 12.39
CA GLU A 89 -3.97 -9.81 13.27
C GLU A 89 -3.46 -8.52 12.63
N ILE A 90 -3.91 -7.41 13.22
CA ILE A 90 -3.46 -6.05 12.93
C ILE A 90 -2.88 -5.47 14.22
N THR A 91 -1.80 -4.72 14.11
CA THR A 91 -1.35 -3.85 15.20
C THR A 91 -1.38 -2.41 14.72
N THR A 92 -1.82 -1.51 15.59
CA THR A 92 -1.84 -0.07 15.34
C THR A 92 -0.73 0.61 16.15
N GLY A 93 -0.06 1.56 15.54
CA GLY A 93 0.99 2.38 16.13
C GLY A 93 0.68 3.86 16.08
N ASP A 94 1.72 4.67 16.15
CA ASP A 94 1.59 6.13 16.09
C ASP A 94 1.07 6.60 14.74
N ASN A 95 0.45 7.78 14.73
CA ASN A 95 -0.09 8.43 13.53
C ASN A 95 -1.03 7.51 12.72
N ASP A 96 -1.80 6.67 13.40
CA ASP A 96 -2.76 5.71 12.83
C ASP A 96 -2.11 4.71 11.85
N SER A 97 -0.80 4.49 11.97
CA SER A 97 -0.09 3.47 11.20
C SER A 97 -0.56 2.08 11.60
N LYS A 98 -0.64 1.18 10.63
CA LYS A 98 -1.13 -0.20 10.82
C LYS A 98 -0.11 -1.19 10.28
N CYS A 99 0.09 -2.28 11.01
CA CYS A 99 0.88 -3.41 10.54
C CYS A 99 -0.02 -4.64 10.44
N PHE A 100 -0.02 -5.28 9.28
CA PHE A 100 -0.82 -6.46 8.98
C PHE A 100 0.09 -7.67 8.83
N TRP A 101 -0.32 -8.79 9.40
CA TRP A 101 0.29 -10.07 9.10
C TRP A 101 -0.22 -10.58 7.75
N VAL A 102 0.65 -10.93 6.85
CA VAL A 102 0.30 -11.50 5.53
C VAL A 102 0.78 -12.94 5.41
N SER A 103 2.02 -13.21 5.85
CA SER A 103 2.60 -14.54 5.92
C SER A 103 3.63 -14.59 7.06
N PRO A 104 4.19 -15.76 7.41
CA PRO A 104 5.13 -15.89 8.51
C PRO A 104 6.37 -14.99 8.43
N ASP A 105 6.72 -14.54 7.25
CA ASP A 105 7.88 -13.68 6.97
C ASP A 105 7.55 -12.38 6.24
N GLU A 106 6.24 -12.11 6.01
CA GLU A 106 5.77 -10.92 5.30
C GLU A 106 4.73 -10.16 6.12
N PHE A 107 5.00 -8.88 6.30
CA PHE A 107 4.12 -7.93 6.96
C PHE A 107 3.90 -6.72 6.06
N TRP A 108 2.69 -6.21 6.02
CA TRP A 108 2.39 -4.98 5.34
C TRP A 108 2.27 -3.86 6.36
N VAL A 109 2.93 -2.74 6.10
CA VAL A 109 2.89 -1.55 6.95
C VAL A 109 2.20 -0.44 6.16
N LEU A 110 1.02 -0.05 6.61
CA LEU A 110 0.26 1.08 6.07
C LEU A 110 0.49 2.28 6.97
N LEU A 111 0.90 3.40 6.38
CA LEU A 111 1.17 4.64 7.09
C LEU A 111 0.84 5.84 6.21
N SER A 112 0.69 7.02 6.81
CA SER A 112 0.52 8.24 6.02
C SER A 112 1.80 8.54 5.22
N ARG A 113 1.66 9.23 4.07
CA ARG A 113 2.81 9.64 3.26
C ARG A 113 3.78 10.52 4.04
N ASN A 114 3.26 11.41 4.89
CA ASN A 114 4.10 12.27 5.72
C ASN A 114 4.93 11.44 6.70
N HIS A 115 4.32 10.47 7.36
CA HIS A 115 5.04 9.58 8.28
C HIS A 115 6.11 8.75 7.54
N LYS A 116 5.85 8.31 6.30
CA LYS A 116 6.88 7.64 5.49
C LYS A 116 8.09 8.53 5.27
N VAL A 117 7.90 9.82 4.96
CA VAL A 117 9.01 10.79 4.80
C VAL A 117 9.80 10.96 6.10
N GLU A 118 9.12 11.03 7.24
CA GLU A 118 9.76 11.16 8.57
C GLU A 118 10.69 9.98 8.91
N ILE A 119 10.36 8.77 8.43
CA ILE A 119 11.15 7.56 8.71
C ILE A 119 12.11 7.17 7.57
N GLU A 120 12.21 7.97 6.51
CA GLU A 120 12.98 7.64 5.30
C GLU A 120 14.45 7.34 5.60
N GLU A 121 15.08 8.09 6.51
CA GLU A 121 16.45 7.84 6.95
C GLU A 121 16.60 6.44 7.58
N LYS A 122 15.62 6.00 8.36
CA LYS A 122 15.62 4.66 8.97
C LYS A 122 15.42 3.57 7.91
N LEU A 123 14.65 3.86 6.85
CA LEU A 123 14.43 2.94 5.75
C LEU A 123 15.67 2.76 4.86
N SER A 124 16.57 3.75 4.82
CA SER A 124 17.80 3.69 4.03
C SER A 124 18.90 2.83 4.64
N SER A 125 18.83 2.52 5.95
CA SER A 125 19.85 1.76 6.69
C SER A 125 19.25 0.59 7.48
N LEU A 126 18.80 -0.44 6.76
CA LEU A 126 18.15 -1.60 7.37
C LEU A 126 19.15 -2.58 7.97
N PRO A 127 18.86 -3.14 9.15
CA PRO A 127 19.68 -4.18 9.74
C PRO A 127 19.58 -5.49 8.92
N LYS A 128 20.60 -6.34 9.06
CA LYS A 128 20.63 -7.65 8.38
C LYS A 128 19.41 -8.49 8.78
N GLY A 129 18.74 -9.07 7.77
CA GLY A 129 17.58 -9.94 7.96
C GLY A 129 16.24 -9.19 7.91
N ILE A 130 16.26 -7.91 7.55
CA ILE A 130 15.08 -7.10 7.25
C ILE A 130 15.22 -6.57 5.83
N SER A 131 14.15 -6.66 5.06
CA SER A 131 14.03 -5.95 3.78
C SER A 131 12.68 -5.24 3.70
N ILE A 132 12.65 -4.08 3.08
CA ILE A 132 11.46 -3.27 2.90
C ILE A 132 11.37 -2.87 1.44
N SER A 133 10.19 -3.04 0.86
CA SER A 133 9.87 -2.53 -0.48
C SER A 133 8.67 -1.60 -0.42
N ASP A 134 8.72 -0.52 -1.18
CA ASP A 134 7.63 0.43 -1.31
C ASP A 134 6.64 -0.05 -2.37
N ASN A 135 5.44 -0.37 -1.94
CA ASN A 135 4.33 -0.81 -2.78
C ASN A 135 3.16 0.19 -2.78
N SER A 136 3.41 1.45 -2.42
CA SER A 136 2.36 2.47 -2.27
C SER A 136 1.52 2.69 -3.52
N GLY A 137 2.10 2.57 -4.72
CA GLY A 137 1.37 2.69 -5.99
C GLY A 137 0.75 1.38 -6.51
N ALA A 138 0.94 0.26 -5.81
CA ALA A 138 0.48 -1.04 -6.28
C ALA A 138 -0.96 -1.37 -5.86
N TYR A 139 -1.49 -0.69 -4.84
CA TYR A 139 -2.79 -0.96 -4.26
C TYR A 139 -3.62 0.31 -4.08
N GLY A 140 -4.90 0.21 -4.42
CA GLY A 140 -5.94 1.14 -3.98
C GLY A 140 -6.62 0.62 -2.72
N ILE A 141 -7.15 1.52 -1.91
CA ILE A 141 -7.85 1.21 -0.67
C ILE A 141 -9.26 1.77 -0.75
N ILE A 142 -10.25 0.92 -0.49
CA ILE A 142 -11.65 1.31 -0.38
C ILE A 142 -12.07 1.12 1.08
N GLU A 143 -12.66 2.14 1.67
CA GLU A 143 -13.38 2.07 2.94
C GLU A 143 -14.86 1.84 2.70
N PHE A 144 -15.45 0.93 3.46
CA PHE A 144 -16.89 0.65 3.45
C PHE A 144 -17.48 0.95 4.82
N LEU A 145 -18.59 1.68 4.80
CA LEU A 145 -19.37 2.09 5.98
C LEU A 145 -20.85 1.82 5.76
N GLY A 146 -21.55 1.51 6.85
CA GLY A 146 -23.00 1.33 6.86
C GLY A 146 -23.44 -0.14 6.98
N ASP A 147 -24.70 -0.30 7.36
CA ASP A 147 -25.28 -1.60 7.72
C ASP A 147 -25.39 -2.59 6.53
N GLN A 148 -25.39 -2.06 5.31
CA GLN A 148 -25.45 -2.89 4.09
C GLN A 148 -24.09 -3.38 3.58
N THR A 149 -23.00 -2.96 4.22
CA THR A 149 -21.63 -3.35 3.81
C THR A 149 -21.46 -4.86 3.76
N ASN A 150 -21.83 -5.58 4.83
CA ASN A 150 -21.69 -7.03 4.88
C ASN A 150 -22.54 -7.72 3.79
N ASN A 151 -23.77 -7.24 3.58
CA ASN A 151 -24.67 -7.77 2.55
C ASN A 151 -24.15 -7.56 1.12
N LEU A 152 -23.54 -6.40 0.85
CA LEU A 152 -22.90 -6.14 -0.44
C LEU A 152 -21.73 -7.09 -0.68
N LEU A 153 -20.80 -7.13 0.26
CA LEU A 153 -19.54 -7.87 0.09
C LEU A 153 -19.76 -9.39 0.09
N ALA A 154 -20.71 -9.92 0.87
CA ALA A 154 -21.05 -11.34 0.90
C ALA A 154 -21.53 -11.88 -0.46
N ARG A 155 -22.00 -11.03 -1.37
CA ARG A 155 -22.40 -11.45 -2.73
C ARG A 155 -21.20 -11.80 -3.61
N TRP A 156 -20.04 -11.23 -3.33
CA TRP A 156 -18.85 -11.31 -4.17
C TRP A 156 -17.69 -12.02 -3.49
N MET A 157 -17.76 -12.21 -2.17
CA MET A 157 -16.70 -12.81 -1.38
C MET A 157 -17.18 -14.11 -0.77
N SER A 158 -16.36 -15.15 -0.91
CA SER A 158 -16.63 -16.45 -0.27
C SER A 158 -16.23 -16.49 1.22
N TYR A 159 -15.47 -15.49 1.68
CA TYR A 159 -15.08 -15.37 3.08
C TYR A 159 -16.21 -14.80 3.92
N ASP A 160 -16.45 -15.39 5.10
CA ASP A 160 -17.45 -14.91 6.05
C ASP A 160 -17.00 -13.59 6.70
N ILE A 161 -17.47 -12.50 6.11
CA ILE A 161 -17.13 -11.14 6.55
C ILE A 161 -17.83 -10.78 7.86
N GLU A 162 -19.05 -11.26 8.05
CA GLU A 162 -19.85 -10.90 9.22
C GLU A 162 -19.40 -11.63 10.46
N GLY A 163 -19.23 -12.95 10.38
CA GLY A 163 -18.91 -13.78 11.54
C GLY A 163 -17.41 -13.92 11.80
N SER A 164 -16.56 -13.84 10.75
CA SER A 164 -15.13 -14.19 10.87
C SER A 164 -14.18 -12.98 10.79
N LEU A 165 -14.55 -11.91 10.08
CA LEU A 165 -13.73 -10.69 9.99
C LEU A 165 -14.12 -9.72 11.12
N ILE A 166 -13.69 -10.02 12.34
CA ILE A 166 -13.91 -9.16 13.51
C ILE A 166 -12.92 -8.01 13.54
N ASP A 167 -13.16 -7.02 14.42
CA ASP A 167 -12.26 -5.89 14.63
C ASP A 167 -10.82 -6.34 14.95
N GLY A 168 -9.83 -5.67 14.35
CA GLY A 168 -8.41 -6.01 14.50
C GLY A 168 -7.96 -7.23 13.69
N LYS A 169 -8.79 -7.79 12.81
CA LYS A 169 -8.40 -8.87 11.87
C LYS A 169 -8.24 -8.41 10.45
N ALA A 170 -7.31 -9.09 9.77
CA ALA A 170 -7.03 -8.89 8.35
C ALA A 170 -6.85 -10.24 7.65
N VAL A 171 -7.31 -10.35 6.40
CA VAL A 171 -7.26 -11.61 5.63
C VAL A 171 -7.08 -11.34 4.13
N SER A 172 -6.29 -12.19 3.48
CA SER A 172 -6.26 -12.28 2.02
C SER A 172 -7.39 -13.17 1.54
N THR A 173 -8.20 -12.66 0.59
CA THR A 173 -9.35 -13.37 0.02
C THR A 173 -9.56 -12.94 -1.43
N THR A 174 -10.72 -13.20 -2.00
CA THR A 174 -11.10 -12.75 -3.33
C THR A 174 -12.41 -11.97 -3.29
N PHE A 175 -12.52 -10.96 -4.13
CA PHE A 175 -13.77 -10.29 -4.48
C PHE A 175 -14.09 -10.66 -5.94
N GLY A 176 -15.10 -11.51 -6.15
CA GLY A 176 -15.25 -12.20 -7.41
C GLY A 176 -13.99 -13.00 -7.75
N GLN A 177 -13.31 -12.62 -8.84
CA GLN A 177 -12.04 -13.22 -9.26
C GLN A 177 -10.80 -12.38 -8.89
N ALA A 178 -10.99 -11.18 -8.37
CA ALA A 178 -9.88 -10.31 -7.98
C ALA A 178 -9.33 -10.69 -6.61
N PRO A 179 -8.02 -10.91 -6.45
CA PRO A 179 -7.41 -11.06 -5.15
C PRO A 179 -7.45 -9.73 -4.40
N VAL A 180 -7.94 -9.76 -3.17
CA VAL A 180 -8.06 -8.60 -2.29
C VAL A 180 -7.54 -8.92 -0.91
N PHE A 181 -7.12 -7.88 -0.19
CA PHE A 181 -6.78 -7.95 1.21
C PHE A 181 -7.78 -7.11 1.98
N VAL A 182 -8.50 -7.73 2.91
CA VAL A 182 -9.56 -7.06 3.67
C VAL A 182 -9.23 -7.02 5.16
N TYR A 183 -9.61 -5.95 5.80
CA TYR A 183 -9.45 -5.81 7.24
C TYR A 183 -10.60 -4.99 7.85
N ARG A 184 -10.83 -5.21 9.13
CA ARG A 184 -11.80 -4.45 9.92
C ARG A 184 -11.06 -3.61 10.96
N ASP A 185 -11.42 -2.35 11.02
CA ASP A 185 -10.96 -1.41 12.03
C ASP A 185 -12.18 -0.66 12.57
N LYS A 186 -12.54 -0.95 13.81
CA LYS A 186 -13.74 -0.44 14.47
C LYS A 186 -15.01 -0.79 13.68
N LYS A 187 -15.71 0.22 13.16
CA LYS A 187 -16.96 0.06 12.40
C LYS A 187 -16.72 0.00 10.88
N SER A 188 -15.54 0.37 10.42
CA SER A 188 -15.21 0.40 9.00
C SER A 188 -14.63 -0.94 8.54
N LEU A 189 -14.98 -1.33 7.33
CA LEU A 189 -14.32 -2.39 6.62
C LEU A 189 -13.50 -1.79 5.49
N PHE A 190 -12.27 -2.23 5.37
CA PHE A 190 -11.34 -1.77 4.34
C PHE A 190 -10.99 -2.90 3.40
N MET A 191 -10.89 -2.59 2.12
CA MET A 191 -10.45 -3.52 1.09
C MET A 191 -9.29 -2.90 0.30
N MET A 192 -8.16 -3.57 0.32
CA MET A 192 -7.03 -3.25 -0.53
C MET A 192 -7.09 -4.10 -1.78
N VAL A 193 -7.05 -3.47 -2.94
CA VAL A 193 -7.07 -4.12 -4.24
C VAL A 193 -5.89 -3.68 -5.08
N ARG A 194 -5.27 -4.60 -5.81
CA ARG A 194 -4.21 -4.25 -6.75
C ARG A 194 -4.72 -3.28 -7.81
N HIS A 195 -3.92 -2.27 -8.15
CA HIS A 195 -4.26 -1.27 -9.16
C HIS A 195 -4.78 -1.91 -10.48
N SER A 196 -4.19 -3.04 -10.89
CA SER A 196 -4.64 -3.76 -12.10
C SER A 196 -6.06 -4.33 -12.04
N PHE A 197 -6.65 -4.46 -10.84
CA PHE A 197 -8.02 -4.94 -10.62
C PHE A 197 -8.97 -3.85 -10.14
N SER A 198 -8.51 -2.60 -9.99
CA SER A 198 -9.33 -1.52 -9.45
C SER A 198 -10.64 -1.32 -10.19
N HIS A 199 -10.60 -1.26 -11.52
CA HIS A 199 -11.79 -1.11 -12.37
C HIS A 199 -12.72 -2.34 -12.40
N TYR A 200 -12.21 -3.51 -12.05
CA TYR A 200 -13.04 -4.71 -11.93
C TYR A 200 -13.82 -4.74 -10.61
N VAL A 201 -13.22 -4.19 -9.56
CA VAL A 201 -13.80 -4.20 -8.20
C VAL A 201 -14.74 -3.01 -7.98
N ALA A 202 -14.46 -1.88 -8.60
CA ALA A 202 -15.29 -0.67 -8.56
C ALA A 202 -16.48 -0.79 -9.50
#